data_6ea1d7095cef3255891ed1fc579dd6ad
#
_entry.id   6ea1d7095cef3255891ed1fc579dd6ad
#
_cell.length_a   1.000
_cell.length_b   1.000
_cell.length_c   1.000
_cell.angle_alpha   90.00
_cell.angle_beta   90.00
_cell.angle_gamma   90.00
#
_symmetry.space_group_name_H-M   'P 1'
#
loop_
_entity.id
_entity.type
_entity.pdbx_description
1 polymer ?
#
loop_
_entity_poly.entity_id
_entity_poly.type
_entity_poly.pdbx_seq_one_letter_code
_entity_poly.pdbx_strand_id
1 'polypeptide(L)'
;MRLVASALGAELSTPVPDALVQSRLQSMTRSLSSTLQARGIGLPDYLRVTGMTSEQLVEDMRSQAEDLVRKDLALEAVVAAEGIEVTDEMVEAWVREQAADADEDVEVTVKRLMADAAALTALRQDLAAQKALDIVASNATPITAKQADAKQKLWTPEKETAQSSAKSSPIWTPGAS
;
A
#
# COMPACT_ATOMS: atom_id res chain seq x y z
N MET A 1 -7.39 4.24 9.94
CA MET A 1 -7.39 3.83 8.53
C MET A 1 -6.06 3.19 8.07
N ARG A 2 -4.88 3.84 8.18
CA ARG A 2 -3.59 3.27 7.74
C ARG A 2 -3.26 1.89 8.31
N LEU A 3 -3.54 1.65 9.59
CA LEU A 3 -3.25 0.37 10.27
C LEU A 3 -4.10 -0.78 9.74
N VAL A 4 -5.37 -0.51 9.43
CA VAL A 4 -6.30 -1.52 8.88
C VAL A 4 -5.85 -1.98 7.49
N ALA A 5 -5.52 -1.03 6.61
CA ALA A 5 -5.02 -1.35 5.27
C ALA A 5 -3.67 -2.11 5.32
N SER A 6 -2.80 -1.78 6.28
CA SER A 6 -1.53 -2.49 6.48
C SER A 6 -1.74 -3.92 6.97
N ALA A 7 -2.67 -4.12 7.91
CA ALA A 7 -3.03 -5.45 8.39
C ALA A 7 -3.67 -6.31 7.30
N LEU A 8 -4.57 -5.71 6.49
CA LEU A 8 -5.18 -6.40 5.35
C LEU A 8 -4.13 -6.84 4.31
N GLY A 9 -3.16 -5.97 4.00
CA GLY A 9 -2.07 -6.32 3.10
C GLY A 9 -1.18 -7.45 3.62
N ALA A 10 -0.98 -7.54 4.95
CA ALA A 10 -0.21 -8.62 5.56
C ALA A 10 -0.89 -10.00 5.50
N GLU A 11 -2.22 -10.04 5.37
CA GLU A 11 -2.98 -11.30 5.22
C GLU A 11 -2.91 -11.87 3.80
N LEU A 12 -2.47 -11.08 2.80
CA LEU A 12 -2.24 -11.59 1.46
C LEU A 12 -1.01 -12.51 1.42
N SER A 13 -1.25 -13.79 1.24
CA SER A 13 -0.20 -14.82 1.05
C SER A 13 0.32 -14.89 -0.38
N THR A 14 -0.32 -14.20 -1.33
CA THR A 14 0.07 -14.18 -2.74
C THR A 14 1.31 -13.31 -2.95
N PRO A 15 2.32 -13.78 -3.71
CA PRO A 15 3.49 -12.98 -4.01
C PRO A 15 3.09 -11.75 -4.83
N VAL A 16 3.64 -10.59 -4.45
CA VAL A 16 3.40 -9.33 -5.15
C VAL A 16 4.12 -9.35 -6.50
N PRO A 17 3.45 -9.06 -7.63
CA PRO A 17 4.09 -9.01 -8.94
C PRO A 17 5.19 -7.95 -9.01
N ASP A 18 6.42 -8.34 -9.37
CA ASP A 18 7.58 -7.44 -9.41
C ASP A 18 7.36 -6.24 -10.35
N ALA A 19 6.62 -6.42 -11.45
CA ALA A 19 6.29 -5.33 -12.37
C ALA A 19 5.49 -4.19 -11.69
N LEU A 20 4.58 -4.52 -10.77
CA LEU A 20 3.82 -3.53 -10.02
C LEU A 20 4.72 -2.81 -9.00
N VAL A 21 5.60 -3.56 -8.32
CA VAL A 21 6.59 -2.98 -7.41
C VAL A 21 7.51 -2.00 -8.13
N GLN A 22 8.01 -2.38 -9.30
CA GLN A 22 8.86 -1.51 -10.14
C GLN A 22 8.13 -0.24 -10.58
N SER A 23 6.88 -0.35 -11.02
CA SER A 23 6.06 0.80 -11.40
C SER A 23 5.85 1.76 -10.22
N ARG A 24 5.52 1.21 -9.05
CA ARG A 24 5.34 1.99 -7.83
C ARG A 24 6.65 2.66 -7.39
N LEU A 25 7.77 1.94 -7.41
CA LEU A 25 9.09 2.47 -7.09
C LEU A 25 9.48 3.65 -8.00
N GLN A 26 9.23 3.54 -9.32
CA GLN A 26 9.46 4.63 -10.25
C GLN A 26 8.61 5.87 -9.93
N SER A 27 7.33 5.67 -9.57
CA SER A 27 6.44 6.75 -9.17
C SER A 27 6.93 7.44 -7.89
N MET A 28 7.31 6.67 -6.87
CA MET A 28 7.87 7.20 -5.61
C MET A 28 9.17 7.96 -5.84
N THR A 29 10.06 7.45 -6.70
CA THR A 29 11.33 8.13 -7.04
C THR A 29 11.08 9.48 -7.73
N ARG A 30 10.12 9.53 -8.67
CA ARG A 30 9.73 10.80 -9.32
C ARG A 30 9.15 11.79 -8.31
N SER A 31 8.29 11.34 -7.42
CA SER A 31 7.68 12.17 -6.37
C SER A 31 8.73 12.72 -5.40
N LEU A 32 9.68 11.90 -4.97
CA LEU A 32 10.80 12.34 -4.13
C LEU A 32 11.64 13.39 -4.85
N SER A 33 12.02 13.13 -6.11
CA SER A 33 12.79 14.06 -6.92
C SER A 33 12.09 15.41 -7.08
N SER A 34 10.79 15.39 -7.41
CA SER A 34 9.97 16.60 -7.52
C SER A 34 9.90 17.38 -6.21
N THR A 35 9.71 16.67 -5.09
CA THR A 35 9.66 17.30 -3.75
C THR A 35 10.99 17.95 -3.36
N LEU A 36 12.10 17.28 -3.64
CA LEU A 36 13.44 17.82 -3.37
C LEU A 36 13.71 19.05 -4.23
N GLN A 37 13.40 18.99 -5.53
CA GLN A 37 13.55 20.12 -6.45
C GLN A 37 12.72 21.33 -6.03
N ALA A 38 11.47 21.13 -5.62
CA ALA A 38 10.60 22.20 -5.14
C ALA A 38 11.16 22.89 -3.88
N ARG A 39 12.00 22.18 -3.10
CA ARG A 39 12.67 22.73 -1.91
C ARG A 39 14.09 23.22 -2.18
N GLY A 40 14.58 23.13 -3.41
CA GLY A 40 15.95 23.51 -3.79
C GLY A 40 17.02 22.58 -3.20
N ILE A 41 16.64 21.32 -2.85
CA ILE A 41 17.55 20.34 -2.23
C ILE A 41 18.00 19.35 -3.31
N GLY A 42 19.32 19.15 -3.44
CA GLY A 42 19.89 18.10 -4.28
C GLY A 42 19.80 16.72 -3.61
N LEU A 43 19.70 15.64 -4.41
CA LEU A 43 19.75 14.29 -3.87
C LEU A 43 21.02 14.01 -3.03
N PRO A 44 22.21 14.46 -3.42
CA PRO A 44 23.42 14.29 -2.59
C PRO A 44 23.31 14.96 -1.21
N ASP A 45 22.71 16.13 -1.14
CA ASP A 45 22.50 16.85 0.13
C ASP A 45 21.47 16.13 1.00
N TYR A 46 20.40 15.62 0.39
CA TYR A 46 19.41 14.81 1.08
C TYR A 46 20.05 13.56 1.69
N LEU A 47 20.83 12.79 0.92
CA LEU A 47 21.54 11.60 1.41
C LEU A 47 22.53 11.92 2.54
N ARG A 48 23.26 13.05 2.42
CA ARG A 48 24.18 13.49 3.47
C ARG A 48 23.47 13.84 4.78
N VAL A 49 22.33 14.51 4.70
CA VAL A 49 21.54 14.92 5.89
C VAL A 49 20.87 13.71 6.55
N THR A 50 20.37 12.76 5.75
CA THR A 50 19.74 11.52 6.27
C THR A 50 20.74 10.48 6.72
N GLY A 51 22.01 10.60 6.33
CA GLY A 51 23.05 9.60 6.61
C GLY A 51 22.89 8.29 5.82
N MET A 52 22.08 8.30 4.75
CA MET A 52 21.80 7.13 3.92
C MET A 52 22.71 7.07 2.70
N THR A 53 23.03 5.86 2.24
CA THR A 53 23.60 5.66 0.91
C THR A 53 22.50 5.61 -0.15
N SER A 54 22.87 5.78 -1.43
CA SER A 54 21.91 5.64 -2.54
C SER A 54 21.28 4.25 -2.58
N GLU A 55 22.07 3.21 -2.29
CA GLU A 55 21.62 1.82 -2.26
C GLU A 55 20.60 1.59 -1.14
N GLN A 56 20.87 2.12 0.06
CA GLN A 56 19.94 2.05 1.18
C GLN A 56 18.62 2.76 0.87
N LEU A 57 18.68 3.94 0.26
CA LEU A 57 17.48 4.67 -0.14
C LEU A 57 16.63 3.86 -1.14
N VAL A 58 17.27 3.26 -2.15
CA VAL A 58 16.57 2.44 -3.16
C VAL A 58 15.93 1.21 -2.52
N GLU A 59 16.64 0.52 -1.62
CA GLU A 59 16.14 -0.66 -0.93
C GLU A 59 14.96 -0.34 -0.02
N ASP A 60 15.07 0.75 0.76
CA ASP A 60 13.97 1.22 1.62
C ASP A 60 12.73 1.62 0.79
N MET A 61 12.94 2.30 -0.33
CA MET A 61 11.85 2.66 -1.25
C MET A 61 11.23 1.43 -1.91
N ARG A 62 12.02 0.41 -2.24
CA ARG A 62 11.52 -0.85 -2.81
C ARG A 62 10.65 -1.60 -1.80
N SER A 63 11.11 -1.72 -0.56
CA SER A 63 10.34 -2.33 0.53
C SER A 63 9.01 -1.60 0.74
N GLN A 64 9.04 -0.26 0.79
CA GLN A 64 7.82 0.55 0.89
C GLN A 64 6.90 0.39 -0.32
N ALA A 65 7.45 0.31 -1.53
CA ALA A 65 6.69 0.10 -2.77
C ALA A 65 5.97 -1.25 -2.73
N GLU A 66 6.65 -2.32 -2.29
CA GLU A 66 6.06 -3.65 -2.14
C GLU A 66 4.88 -3.64 -1.15
N ASP A 67 5.06 -3.01 0.01
CA ASP A 67 3.99 -2.88 1.01
C ASP A 67 2.79 -2.09 0.48
N LEU A 68 3.02 -1.02 -0.29
CA LEU A 68 1.96 -0.24 -0.91
C LEU A 68 1.20 -1.06 -1.95
N VAL A 69 1.91 -1.75 -2.85
CA VAL A 69 1.27 -2.61 -3.87
C VAL A 69 0.47 -3.74 -3.21
N ARG A 70 1.01 -4.35 -2.14
CA ARG A 70 0.29 -5.39 -1.39
C ARG A 70 -1.02 -4.87 -0.80
N LYS A 71 -1.02 -3.65 -0.26
CA LYS A 71 -2.24 -3.00 0.24
C LYS A 71 -3.23 -2.71 -0.87
N ASP A 72 -2.75 -2.18 -2.00
CA ASP A 72 -3.61 -1.86 -3.14
C ASP A 72 -4.29 -3.12 -3.68
N LEU A 73 -3.53 -4.22 -3.86
CA LEU A 73 -4.09 -5.51 -4.28
C LEU A 73 -5.09 -6.10 -3.27
N ALA A 74 -4.83 -5.92 -1.98
CA ALA A 74 -5.77 -6.37 -0.95
C ALA A 74 -7.10 -5.59 -1.00
N LEU A 75 -7.04 -4.29 -1.20
CA LEU A 75 -8.24 -3.46 -1.33
C LEU A 75 -9.00 -3.76 -2.64
N GLU A 76 -8.29 -3.97 -3.75
CA GLU A 76 -8.89 -4.41 -5.01
C GLU A 76 -9.63 -5.75 -4.86
N ALA A 77 -9.06 -6.70 -4.11
CA ALA A 77 -9.70 -7.97 -3.82
C ALA A 77 -10.99 -7.78 -3.00
N VAL A 78 -11.00 -6.86 -2.03
CA VAL A 78 -12.22 -6.52 -1.26
C VAL A 78 -13.24 -5.83 -2.16
N VAL A 79 -12.82 -4.89 -3.01
CA VAL A 79 -13.72 -4.21 -3.97
C VAL A 79 -14.43 -5.24 -4.85
N ALA A 80 -13.69 -6.23 -5.37
CA ALA A 80 -14.24 -7.29 -6.20
C ALA A 80 -15.17 -8.23 -5.42
N ALA A 81 -14.78 -8.63 -4.20
CA ALA A 81 -15.54 -9.55 -3.36
C ALA A 81 -16.87 -8.95 -2.87
N GLU A 82 -16.86 -7.67 -2.51
CA GLU A 82 -18.03 -6.94 -2.02
C GLU A 82 -18.87 -6.32 -3.14
N GLY A 83 -18.43 -6.46 -4.40
CA GLY A 83 -19.13 -5.89 -5.56
C GLY A 83 -19.26 -4.36 -5.48
N ILE A 84 -18.22 -3.67 -5.01
CA ILE A 84 -18.26 -2.22 -4.82
C ILE A 84 -18.20 -1.51 -6.17
N GLU A 85 -19.31 -0.88 -6.54
CA GLU A 85 -19.39 -0.04 -7.72
C GLU A 85 -19.37 1.44 -7.34
N VAL A 86 -18.65 2.24 -8.13
CA VAL A 86 -18.63 3.71 -8.03
C VAL A 86 -19.18 4.29 -9.31
N THR A 87 -20.37 4.90 -9.19
CA THR A 87 -21.06 5.54 -10.32
C THR A 87 -20.57 6.98 -10.56
N ASP A 88 -20.88 7.54 -11.71
CA ASP A 88 -20.52 8.91 -12.05
C ASP A 88 -21.16 9.92 -11.10
N GLU A 89 -22.39 9.67 -10.67
CA GLU A 89 -23.09 10.52 -9.70
C GLU A 89 -22.36 10.56 -8.35
N MET A 90 -21.75 9.44 -7.93
CA MET A 90 -20.97 9.38 -6.70
C MET A 90 -19.67 10.15 -6.81
N VAL A 91 -19.01 10.07 -7.98
CA VAL A 91 -17.81 10.86 -8.27
C VAL A 91 -18.13 12.35 -8.26
N GLU A 92 -19.20 12.75 -8.95
CA GLU A 92 -19.65 14.15 -8.96
C GLU A 92 -19.97 14.66 -7.56
N ALA A 93 -20.70 13.89 -6.76
CA ALA A 93 -21.06 14.27 -5.41
C ALA A 93 -19.80 14.49 -4.55
N TRP A 94 -18.82 13.59 -4.64
CA TRP A 94 -17.56 13.71 -3.93
C TRP A 94 -16.76 14.95 -4.38
N VAL A 95 -16.68 15.20 -5.69
CA VAL A 95 -15.96 16.38 -6.22
C VAL A 95 -16.63 17.67 -5.77
N ARG A 96 -17.97 17.73 -5.76
CA ARG A 96 -18.71 18.89 -5.25
C ARG A 96 -18.43 19.18 -3.79
N GLU A 97 -18.37 18.14 -2.97
CA GLU A 97 -18.02 18.26 -1.55
C GLU A 97 -16.59 18.83 -1.37
N GLN A 98 -15.60 18.25 -2.07
CA GLN A 98 -14.22 18.72 -1.98
C GLN A 98 -14.00 20.14 -2.53
N ALA A 99 -14.65 20.48 -3.65
CA ALA A 99 -14.54 21.80 -4.27
C ALA A 99 -15.22 22.90 -3.43
N ALA A 100 -16.30 22.56 -2.72
CA ALA A 100 -16.95 23.51 -1.81
C ALA A 100 -16.02 23.91 -0.64
N ASP A 101 -15.20 22.99 -0.16
CA ASP A 101 -14.21 23.25 0.91
C ASP A 101 -13.00 24.05 0.42
N ALA A 102 -12.70 24.01 -0.89
CA ALA A 102 -11.54 24.66 -1.49
C ALA A 102 -11.83 26.06 -2.07
N ASP A 103 -13.05 26.58 -1.96
CA ASP A 103 -13.48 27.86 -2.55
C ASP A 103 -13.25 27.92 -4.08
N GLU A 104 -13.33 26.76 -4.75
CA GLU A 104 -13.23 26.63 -6.21
C GLU A 104 -14.60 26.68 -6.87
N ASP A 105 -14.63 27.06 -8.17
CA ASP A 105 -15.87 26.94 -8.97
C ASP A 105 -16.18 25.45 -9.20
N VAL A 106 -17.13 24.96 -8.42
CA VAL A 106 -17.53 23.54 -8.36
C VAL A 106 -17.91 23.01 -9.75
N GLU A 107 -18.69 23.77 -10.52
CA GLU A 107 -19.17 23.31 -11.83
C GLU A 107 -18.03 23.22 -12.86
N VAL A 108 -17.05 24.14 -12.80
CA VAL A 108 -15.87 24.09 -13.65
C VAL A 108 -14.99 22.90 -13.29
N THR A 109 -14.82 22.64 -12.00
CA THR A 109 -13.99 21.51 -11.50
C THR A 109 -14.61 20.16 -11.86
N VAL A 110 -15.91 19.98 -11.66
CA VAL A 110 -16.65 18.77 -12.07
C VAL A 110 -16.52 18.57 -13.58
N LYS A 111 -16.82 19.59 -14.38
CA LYS A 111 -16.77 19.49 -15.84
C LYS A 111 -15.36 19.13 -16.36
N ARG A 112 -14.32 19.72 -15.77
CA ARG A 112 -12.92 19.40 -16.12
C ARG A 112 -12.58 17.95 -15.81
N LEU A 113 -12.98 17.46 -14.63
CA LEU A 113 -12.71 16.07 -14.22
C LEU A 113 -13.48 15.08 -15.10
N MET A 114 -14.76 15.32 -15.36
CA MET A 114 -15.59 14.43 -16.19
C MET A 114 -15.13 14.38 -17.65
N ALA A 115 -14.39 15.39 -18.12
CA ALA A 115 -13.78 15.41 -19.45
C ALA A 115 -12.45 14.63 -19.52
N ASP A 116 -11.81 14.35 -18.39
CA ASP A 116 -10.56 13.59 -18.30
C ASP A 116 -10.82 12.13 -17.89
N ALA A 117 -10.90 11.25 -18.88
CA ALA A 117 -11.19 9.83 -18.65
C ALA A 117 -10.14 9.13 -17.74
N ALA A 118 -8.87 9.55 -17.79
CA ALA A 118 -7.83 8.97 -16.95
C ALA A 118 -8.00 9.41 -15.49
N ALA A 119 -8.21 10.70 -15.25
CA ALA A 119 -8.47 11.23 -13.92
C ALA A 119 -9.76 10.66 -13.32
N LEU A 120 -10.83 10.54 -14.12
CA LEU A 120 -12.08 9.94 -13.70
C LEU A 120 -11.90 8.46 -13.28
N THR A 121 -11.16 7.69 -14.07
CA THR A 121 -10.88 6.28 -13.76
C THR A 121 -10.07 6.16 -12.46
N ALA A 122 -9.02 6.97 -12.29
CA ALA A 122 -8.21 6.97 -11.08
C ALA A 122 -9.07 7.32 -9.84
N LEU A 123 -9.92 8.36 -9.94
CA LEU A 123 -10.77 8.75 -8.82
C LEU A 123 -11.83 7.69 -8.48
N ARG A 124 -12.39 7.00 -9.47
CA ARG A 124 -13.28 5.85 -9.21
C ARG A 124 -12.57 4.75 -8.43
N GLN A 125 -11.33 4.43 -8.80
CA GLN A 125 -10.52 3.43 -8.09
C GLN A 125 -10.23 3.87 -6.65
N ASP A 126 -9.86 5.13 -6.46
CA ASP A 126 -9.60 5.68 -5.12
C ASP A 126 -10.86 5.64 -4.23
N LEU A 127 -12.02 6.03 -4.76
CA LEU A 127 -13.29 5.98 -4.03
C LEU A 127 -13.74 4.55 -3.73
N ALA A 128 -13.53 3.61 -4.65
CA ALA A 128 -13.81 2.20 -4.42
C ALA A 128 -12.91 1.62 -3.31
N ALA A 129 -11.60 1.93 -3.34
CA ALA A 129 -10.66 1.53 -2.31
C ALA A 129 -10.99 2.15 -0.94
N GLN A 130 -11.43 3.40 -0.89
CA GLN A 130 -11.89 4.05 0.33
C GLN A 130 -13.12 3.34 0.92
N LYS A 131 -14.13 3.03 0.10
CA LYS A 131 -15.31 2.27 0.54
C LYS A 131 -14.94 0.86 1.03
N ALA A 132 -14.06 0.17 0.32
CA ALA A 132 -13.55 -1.13 0.76
C ALA A 132 -12.88 -1.04 2.13
N LEU A 133 -12.07 -0.01 2.35
CA LEU A 133 -11.42 0.24 3.63
C LEU A 133 -12.43 0.52 4.75
N ASP A 134 -13.50 1.27 4.48
CA ASP A 134 -14.56 1.55 5.45
C ASP A 134 -15.34 0.28 5.81
N ILE A 135 -15.61 -0.60 4.84
CA ILE A 135 -16.23 -1.91 5.08
C ILE A 135 -15.33 -2.77 5.96
N VAL A 136 -14.05 -2.89 5.63
CA VAL A 136 -13.09 -3.66 6.42
C VAL A 136 -12.97 -3.08 7.84
N ALA A 137 -12.90 -1.75 7.96
CA ALA A 137 -12.78 -1.09 9.27
C ALA A 137 -14.02 -1.29 10.15
N SER A 138 -15.23 -1.25 9.57
CA SER A 138 -16.48 -1.44 10.30
C SER A 138 -16.68 -2.90 10.73
N ASN A 139 -16.17 -3.86 9.98
CA ASN A 139 -16.23 -5.28 10.30
C ASN A 139 -15.02 -5.77 11.15
N ALA A 140 -13.98 -4.96 11.29
CA ALA A 140 -12.80 -5.32 12.06
C ALA A 140 -13.08 -5.32 13.56
N THR A 141 -12.72 -6.41 14.23
CA THR A 141 -12.76 -6.46 15.70
C THR A 141 -11.42 -5.94 16.24
N PRO A 142 -11.40 -4.84 16.98
CA PRO A 142 -10.17 -4.32 17.55
C PRO A 142 -9.59 -5.31 18.57
N ILE A 143 -8.32 -5.66 18.40
CA ILE A 143 -7.56 -6.48 19.34
C ILE A 143 -6.48 -5.63 20.00
N THR A 144 -6.15 -5.96 21.26
CA THR A 144 -5.05 -5.29 21.97
C THR A 144 -3.69 -5.70 21.39
N ALA A 145 -2.67 -4.87 21.56
CA ALA A 145 -1.30 -5.21 21.13
C ALA A 145 -0.83 -6.54 21.71
N LYS A 146 -1.18 -6.85 22.97
CA LYS A 146 -0.87 -8.14 23.61
C LYS A 146 -1.53 -9.33 22.90
N GLN A 147 -2.76 -9.17 22.42
CA GLN A 147 -3.48 -10.20 21.66
C GLN A 147 -2.89 -10.36 20.24
N ALA A 148 -2.45 -9.26 19.61
CA ALA A 148 -1.76 -9.31 18.33
C ALA A 148 -0.42 -10.07 18.45
N ASP A 149 0.40 -9.75 19.46
CA ASP A 149 1.66 -10.44 19.75
C ASP A 149 1.43 -11.93 20.08
N ALA A 150 0.36 -12.26 20.80
CA ALA A 150 0.01 -13.64 21.11
C ALA A 150 -0.38 -14.41 19.84
N LYS A 151 -1.16 -13.81 18.93
CA LYS A 151 -1.49 -14.40 17.62
C LYS A 151 -0.26 -14.66 16.76
N GLN A 152 0.70 -13.72 16.72
CA GLN A 152 1.94 -13.92 15.97
C GLN A 152 2.83 -15.02 16.55
N LYS A 153 2.78 -15.27 17.87
CA LYS A 153 3.52 -16.31 18.56
C LYS A 153 2.83 -17.68 18.53
N LEU A 154 1.54 -17.74 18.18
CA LEU A 154 0.85 -19.00 18.03
C LEU A 154 1.48 -19.79 16.88
N TRP A 155 1.88 -21.02 17.23
CA TRP A 155 2.35 -21.99 16.25
C TRP A 155 1.21 -22.41 15.32
N THR A 156 1.44 -22.34 14.01
CA THR A 156 0.54 -22.90 13.01
C THR A 156 1.36 -23.85 12.13
N PRO A 157 0.78 -24.98 11.64
CA PRO A 157 1.47 -25.92 10.76
C PRO A 157 2.11 -25.26 9.52
N GLU A 158 1.51 -24.18 9.01
CA GLU A 158 2.03 -23.41 7.88
C GLU A 158 3.32 -22.65 8.20
N LYS A 159 3.52 -22.22 9.45
CA LYS A 159 4.76 -21.56 9.89
C LYS A 159 5.93 -22.55 10.00
N GLU A 160 5.68 -23.82 10.24
CA GLU A 160 6.70 -24.85 10.31
C GLU A 160 7.31 -25.15 8.94
N THR A 161 6.50 -25.17 7.88
CA THR A 161 6.97 -25.36 6.51
C THR A 161 7.85 -24.20 6.02
N ALA A 162 7.55 -22.97 6.40
CA ALA A 162 8.34 -21.81 6.06
C ALA A 162 9.69 -21.73 6.83
N GLN A 163 9.75 -22.23 8.07
CA GLN A 163 10.97 -22.25 8.87
C GLN A 163 11.85 -23.47 8.59
N SER A 164 11.28 -24.60 8.17
CA SER A 164 12.06 -25.80 7.84
C SER A 164 12.83 -25.65 6.52
N SER A 165 12.36 -24.83 5.58
CA SER A 165 13.10 -24.52 4.35
C SER A 165 14.31 -23.60 4.57
N ALA A 166 14.37 -22.88 5.70
CA ALA A 166 15.47 -21.96 6.04
C ALA A 166 16.57 -22.57 6.92
N LYS A 167 16.37 -23.78 7.44
CA LYS A 167 17.36 -24.48 8.28
C LYS A 167 17.59 -25.93 7.79
N SER A 168 18.32 -26.08 6.70
CA SER A 168 19.06 -27.29 6.43
C SER A 168 20.37 -27.25 7.22
N SER A 169 20.30 -27.49 8.53
CA SER A 169 21.48 -27.81 9.31
C SER A 169 21.87 -29.25 8.96
N PRO A 170 23.17 -29.55 8.69
CA PRO A 170 23.60 -30.92 8.42
C PRO A 170 23.31 -31.77 9.67
N ILE A 171 22.61 -32.88 9.45
CA ILE A 171 22.39 -33.89 10.48
C ILE A 171 23.74 -34.40 10.93
N TRP A 172 24.06 -34.14 12.21
CA TRP A 172 25.24 -34.72 12.86
C TRP A 172 25.05 -36.24 12.90
N THR A 173 25.87 -37.00 12.16
CA THR A 173 25.96 -38.44 12.26
C THR A 173 27.07 -38.78 13.22
N PRO A 174 26.84 -39.47 14.37
CA PRO A 174 27.91 -39.94 15.25
C PRO A 174 28.67 -41.07 14.59
N GLY A 175 29.95 -40.85 14.43
CA GLY A 175 31.08 -41.71 14.24
C GLY A 175 30.89 -43.13 13.71
N ALA A 176 31.46 -43.38 12.54
CA ALA A 176 32.00 -44.68 12.19
C ALA A 176 33.49 -44.70 12.57
N SER A 177 33.83 -45.60 13.45
CA SER A 177 35.22 -46.00 13.78
C SER A 177 35.82 -46.75 12.63
#